data_81900f5804dc64bab46d72c14d26a4bc
#
_entry.id   81900f5804dc64bab46d72c14d26a4bc
#
_cell.length_a   1.000
_cell.length_b   1.000
_cell.length_c   1.000
_cell.angle_alpha   90.00
_cell.angle_beta   90.00
_cell.angle_gamma   90.00
#
_symmetry.space_group_name_H-M   'P 1'
#
loop_
_entity.id
_entity.type
_entity.pdbx_description
1 polymer ?
#
loop_
_entity_poly.entity_id
_entity_poly.type
_entity_poly.pdbx_seq_one_letter_code
_entity_poly.pdbx_strand_id
1 'polypeptide(L)'
;MSDPSLNRLANGVIWPGFGGLSVPAWLAEALQEGLAGVVYFSSNLDLDDAGQPARLSGQIHRLNPDALIGVDEEGGVVTRLEADRGSSLPGNAVLGVLDDPELTRRAHAWLGALVRSAGIDIDLAPDVDVNVNPNNPVIGVRSFGADPELVARHTTAAVSGLQSQGIAACGKHFPGHGDCSVDSHLGRAVSWVSPEELRRVHLAPFQAAIAAGVKAIMTAHIVVPAFGDQPATVNPQLLGLLRQMGFGGLIITDALEMAAIRETLGMGPGAVAALAAGADLLCIGNPGTRRAPDGSALDERSFLEVRDAIVAALQDGRLSPDRLVDAIQRRKQLVRWRHEQPMDGHPSASWDGREPARRALQWNGNVQVPGGTMLVVDARVGRNQAIGPATDPFTRALREHRRVDRIALAGLPDNQLDSRVHGACSYAGPLVVLVDEPQIAETERRVAELVSRQRPDAVIVQVGWPAPDLLGEANWVLTRGSSAVTAKALAELLTS
;
A
#
# COMPACT_ATOMS: atom_id res chain seq x y z
N MET A 1 -33.30 -13.10 -18.00
CA MET A 1 -32.56 -13.95 -17.07
C MET A 1 -31.16 -14.12 -17.64
N SER A 2 -30.14 -13.76 -16.91
CA SER A 2 -28.75 -13.96 -17.33
C SER A 2 -28.42 -15.43 -17.45
N ASP A 3 -27.64 -15.79 -18.47
CA ASP A 3 -27.12 -17.14 -18.65
C ASP A 3 -26.19 -17.52 -17.49
N PRO A 4 -26.48 -18.57 -16.70
CA PRO A 4 -25.65 -18.97 -15.56
C PRO A 4 -24.17 -19.22 -15.92
N SER A 5 -23.92 -19.65 -17.17
CA SER A 5 -22.54 -19.89 -17.66
C SER A 5 -21.76 -18.59 -17.82
N LEU A 6 -22.38 -17.52 -18.28
CA LEU A 6 -21.76 -16.21 -18.42
C LEU A 6 -21.50 -15.52 -17.05
N ASN A 7 -22.45 -15.70 -16.10
CA ASN A 7 -22.23 -15.23 -14.72
C ASN A 7 -20.99 -15.91 -14.11
N ARG A 8 -20.83 -17.20 -14.28
CA ARG A 8 -19.68 -17.95 -13.76
C ARG A 8 -18.35 -17.50 -14.39
N LEU A 9 -18.35 -17.20 -15.70
CA LEU A 9 -17.19 -16.62 -16.37
C LEU A 9 -16.86 -15.24 -15.80
N ALA A 10 -17.87 -14.36 -15.65
CA ALA A 10 -17.68 -13.02 -15.07
C ALA A 10 -17.15 -13.10 -13.63
N ASN A 11 -17.77 -13.93 -12.77
CA ASN A 11 -17.33 -14.15 -11.40
C ASN A 11 -15.86 -14.60 -11.32
N GLY A 12 -15.40 -15.40 -12.28
CA GLY A 12 -14.05 -15.95 -12.30
C GLY A 12 -12.92 -14.93 -12.48
N VAL A 13 -13.24 -13.68 -12.79
CA VAL A 13 -12.28 -12.56 -12.97
C VAL A 13 -12.51 -11.36 -12.06
N ILE A 14 -13.52 -11.44 -11.16
CA ILE A 14 -13.86 -10.36 -10.22
C ILE A 14 -13.29 -10.67 -8.83
N TRP A 15 -12.69 -9.66 -8.22
CA TRP A 15 -12.01 -9.75 -6.93
C TRP A 15 -12.42 -8.58 -6.03
N PRO A 16 -13.60 -8.67 -5.35
CA PRO A 16 -14.15 -7.58 -4.57
C PRO A 16 -13.59 -7.51 -3.16
N GLY A 17 -13.53 -6.29 -2.61
CA GLY A 17 -13.60 -6.08 -1.17
C GLY A 17 -15.04 -6.25 -0.67
N PHE A 18 -15.20 -6.38 0.63
CA PHE A 18 -16.49 -6.44 1.30
C PHE A 18 -16.42 -5.85 2.70
N GLY A 19 -17.56 -5.53 3.30
CA GLY A 19 -17.62 -4.96 4.65
C GLY A 19 -17.87 -6.01 5.74
N GLY A 20 -17.23 -5.83 6.90
CA GLY A 20 -17.49 -6.62 8.10
C GLY A 20 -16.56 -7.81 8.30
N LEU A 21 -16.71 -8.46 9.48
CA LEU A 21 -15.82 -9.51 10.00
C LEU A 21 -16.29 -10.94 9.64
N SER A 22 -17.33 -11.07 8.84
CA SER A 22 -17.93 -12.34 8.42
C SER A 22 -18.35 -12.28 6.97
N VAL A 23 -18.44 -13.44 6.32
CA VAL A 23 -18.87 -13.55 4.91
C VAL A 23 -20.35 -13.18 4.80
N PRO A 24 -20.73 -12.11 4.08
CA PRO A 24 -22.14 -11.76 3.86
C PRO A 24 -22.80 -12.75 2.87
N ALA A 25 -24.14 -12.82 2.86
CA ALA A 25 -24.88 -13.79 2.07
C ALA A 25 -24.58 -13.70 0.56
N TRP A 26 -24.59 -12.48 0.00
CA TRP A 26 -24.28 -12.27 -1.42
C TRP A 26 -22.88 -12.78 -1.82
N LEU A 27 -21.91 -12.61 -0.93
CA LEU A 27 -20.53 -13.06 -1.17
C LEU A 27 -20.44 -14.58 -1.09
N ALA A 28 -21.17 -15.22 -0.16
CA ALA A 28 -21.23 -16.67 -0.06
C ALA A 28 -21.81 -17.29 -1.34
N GLU A 29 -22.89 -16.73 -1.88
CA GLU A 29 -23.48 -17.14 -3.16
C GLU A 29 -22.51 -16.96 -4.33
N ALA A 30 -21.88 -15.78 -4.43
CA ALA A 30 -20.92 -15.50 -5.50
C ALA A 30 -19.71 -16.44 -5.45
N LEU A 31 -19.19 -16.76 -4.26
CA LEU A 31 -18.09 -17.72 -4.08
C LEU A 31 -18.47 -19.12 -4.57
N GLN A 32 -19.67 -19.61 -4.22
CA GLN A 32 -20.20 -20.89 -4.69
C GLN A 32 -20.43 -20.92 -6.22
N GLU A 33 -20.69 -19.73 -6.80
CA GLU A 33 -20.83 -19.54 -8.26
C GLU A 33 -19.48 -19.23 -8.95
N GLY A 34 -18.35 -19.41 -8.27
CA GLY A 34 -17.02 -19.36 -8.86
C GLY A 34 -16.35 -17.99 -8.85
N LEU A 35 -16.73 -17.10 -7.92
CA LEU A 35 -16.04 -15.83 -7.70
C LEU A 35 -14.52 -16.06 -7.52
N ALA A 36 -13.71 -15.20 -8.14
CA ALA A 36 -12.26 -15.36 -8.15
C ALA A 36 -11.62 -15.32 -6.75
N GLY A 37 -12.24 -14.65 -5.81
CA GLY A 37 -11.78 -14.48 -4.44
C GLY A 37 -12.16 -13.12 -3.87
N VAL A 38 -11.42 -12.62 -2.88
CA VAL A 38 -11.71 -11.36 -2.18
C VAL A 38 -10.43 -10.63 -1.80
N VAL A 39 -10.53 -9.30 -1.59
CA VAL A 39 -9.47 -8.47 -1.00
C VAL A 39 -9.89 -8.04 0.39
N TYR A 40 -9.00 -8.25 1.37
CA TYR A 40 -9.21 -7.78 2.75
C TYR A 40 -8.77 -6.33 2.90
N PHE A 41 -9.59 -5.60 3.62
CA PHE A 41 -9.32 -4.25 4.10
C PHE A 41 -9.38 -4.23 5.63
N SER A 42 -9.01 -3.12 6.25
CA SER A 42 -9.03 -2.99 7.73
C SER A 42 -10.40 -3.32 8.34
N SER A 43 -11.50 -3.13 7.59
CA SER A 43 -12.85 -3.45 8.03
C SER A 43 -13.15 -4.96 8.15
N ASN A 44 -12.28 -5.81 7.61
CA ASN A 44 -12.40 -7.28 7.65
C ASN A 44 -11.58 -7.91 8.78
N LEU A 45 -10.82 -7.11 9.52
CA LEU A 45 -9.85 -7.59 10.49
C LEU A 45 -10.24 -7.12 11.89
N ASP A 46 -10.43 -8.07 12.80
CA ASP A 46 -10.60 -7.82 14.24
C ASP A 46 -9.21 -7.89 14.89
N LEU A 47 -8.66 -6.71 15.17
CA LEU A 47 -7.30 -6.60 15.69
C LEU A 47 -7.19 -7.00 17.17
N ASP A 48 -8.32 -7.13 17.88
CA ASP A 48 -8.41 -7.66 19.24
C ASP A 48 -8.46 -9.20 19.26
N ASP A 49 -8.77 -9.84 18.12
CA ASP A 49 -8.81 -11.29 17.95
C ASP A 49 -7.86 -11.76 16.83
N ALA A 50 -6.63 -12.04 17.18
CA ALA A 50 -5.59 -12.48 16.23
C ALA A 50 -5.96 -13.75 15.42
N GLY A 51 -6.93 -14.55 15.87
CA GLY A 51 -7.40 -15.74 15.16
C GLY A 51 -8.54 -15.46 14.17
N GLN A 52 -9.17 -14.29 14.23
CA GLN A 52 -10.33 -13.96 13.40
C GLN A 52 -10.00 -13.98 11.91
N PRO A 53 -8.89 -13.37 11.41
CA PRO A 53 -8.60 -13.38 9.98
C PRO A 53 -8.45 -14.78 9.40
N ALA A 54 -7.77 -15.69 10.11
CA ALA A 54 -7.61 -17.09 9.68
C ALA A 54 -8.94 -17.84 9.64
N ARG A 55 -9.84 -17.58 10.60
CA ARG A 55 -11.20 -18.18 10.59
C ARG A 55 -12.03 -17.68 9.43
N LEU A 56 -11.96 -16.38 9.12
CA LEU A 56 -12.64 -15.78 7.97
C LEU A 56 -12.11 -16.36 6.65
N SER A 57 -10.81 -16.45 6.50
CA SER A 57 -10.17 -17.09 5.34
C SER A 57 -10.58 -18.55 5.18
N GLY A 58 -10.61 -19.30 6.28
CA GLY A 58 -11.10 -20.67 6.28
C GLY A 58 -12.60 -20.81 5.90
N GLN A 59 -13.43 -19.81 6.19
CA GLN A 59 -14.83 -19.79 5.72
C GLN A 59 -14.91 -19.59 4.20
N ILE A 60 -14.14 -18.64 3.66
CA ILE A 60 -14.09 -18.35 2.22
C ILE A 60 -13.61 -19.58 1.44
N HIS A 61 -12.49 -20.19 1.88
CA HIS A 61 -11.95 -21.38 1.21
C HIS A 61 -12.85 -22.62 1.31
N ARG A 62 -13.71 -22.74 2.33
CA ARG A 62 -14.74 -23.79 2.37
C ARG A 62 -15.86 -23.57 1.36
N LEU A 63 -16.22 -22.30 1.07
CA LEU A 63 -17.23 -21.97 0.07
C LEU A 63 -16.68 -22.10 -1.36
N ASN A 64 -15.42 -21.73 -1.57
CA ASN A 64 -14.71 -21.88 -2.83
C ASN A 64 -13.22 -22.17 -2.57
N PRO A 65 -12.74 -23.41 -2.67
CA PRO A 65 -11.33 -23.76 -2.45
C PRO A 65 -10.36 -23.09 -3.41
N ASP A 66 -10.84 -22.64 -4.58
CA ASP A 66 -10.06 -21.94 -5.61
C ASP A 66 -10.10 -20.41 -5.44
N ALA A 67 -10.79 -19.88 -4.43
CA ALA A 67 -10.79 -18.45 -4.16
C ALA A 67 -9.40 -17.99 -3.74
N LEU A 68 -8.99 -16.82 -4.23
CA LEU A 68 -7.75 -16.14 -3.82
C LEU A 68 -8.12 -15.02 -2.84
N ILE A 69 -7.47 -15.01 -1.68
CA ILE A 69 -7.62 -13.95 -0.69
C ILE A 69 -6.38 -13.06 -0.75
N GLY A 70 -6.58 -11.75 -0.92
CA GLY A 70 -5.50 -10.77 -0.96
C GLY A 70 -5.60 -9.73 0.13
N VAL A 71 -4.47 -9.08 0.41
CA VAL A 71 -4.35 -7.97 1.35
C VAL A 71 -3.24 -7.02 0.93
N ASP A 72 -3.33 -5.74 1.28
CA ASP A 72 -2.19 -4.81 1.24
C ASP A 72 -1.43 -4.89 2.57
N GLU A 73 -0.37 -5.67 2.60
CA GLU A 73 0.52 -5.76 3.75
C GLU A 73 1.95 -5.46 3.28
N GLU A 74 2.25 -4.17 3.01
CA GLU A 74 3.58 -3.76 2.51
C GLU A 74 4.62 -3.70 3.64
N GLY A 75 4.15 -3.66 4.89
CA GLY A 75 4.95 -3.27 6.03
C GLY A 75 5.16 -1.75 6.12
N GLY A 76 5.90 -1.29 7.13
CA GLY A 76 6.14 0.14 7.29
C GLY A 76 4.85 0.94 7.54
N VAL A 77 4.52 1.82 6.60
CA VAL A 77 3.33 2.70 6.70
C VAL A 77 2.04 2.04 6.21
N VAL A 78 2.14 0.95 5.44
CA VAL A 78 0.98 0.23 4.89
C VAL A 78 0.89 -1.14 5.54
N THR A 79 0.01 -1.29 6.51
CA THR A 79 -0.30 -2.55 7.19
C THR A 79 -1.79 -2.63 7.48
N ARG A 80 -2.37 -3.81 7.32
CA ARG A 80 -3.75 -4.12 7.69
C ARG A 80 -3.79 -5.05 8.90
N LEU A 81 -2.90 -6.04 8.92
CA LEU A 81 -2.83 -7.05 9.99
C LEU A 81 -2.29 -6.50 11.31
N GLU A 82 -1.52 -5.41 11.26
CA GLU A 82 -0.97 -4.73 12.45
C GLU A 82 -1.43 -3.27 12.54
N ALA A 83 -2.59 -2.91 11.98
CA ALA A 83 -3.05 -1.53 11.85
C ALA A 83 -3.27 -0.82 13.20
N ASP A 84 -3.59 -1.55 14.28
CA ASP A 84 -3.82 -1.02 15.64
C ASP A 84 -2.54 -0.56 16.33
N ARG A 85 -1.44 -1.26 16.09
CA ARG A 85 -0.16 -1.06 16.77
C ARG A 85 0.94 -0.51 15.87
N GLY A 86 0.73 -0.53 14.55
CA GLY A 86 1.73 -0.22 13.55
C GLY A 86 2.60 -1.43 13.19
N SER A 87 3.16 -1.41 11.98
CA SER A 87 3.91 -2.54 11.45
C SER A 87 5.14 -2.91 12.27
N SER A 88 5.36 -4.21 12.43
CA SER A 88 6.61 -4.80 12.96
C SER A 88 7.77 -4.74 11.95
N LEU A 89 7.52 -4.31 10.70
CA LEU A 89 8.54 -4.04 9.70
C LEU A 89 8.82 -2.54 9.59
N PRO A 90 10.09 -2.15 9.32
CA PRO A 90 10.46 -0.74 9.24
C PRO A 90 9.93 -0.04 7.97
N GLY A 91 9.65 -0.79 6.90
CA GLY A 91 9.23 -0.28 5.60
C GLY A 91 10.35 -0.22 4.56
N ASN A 92 9.95 -0.07 3.29
CA ASN A 92 10.87 -0.20 2.16
C ASN A 92 11.94 0.90 2.12
N ALA A 93 11.59 2.17 2.42
CA ALA A 93 12.59 3.25 2.43
C ALA A 93 13.70 3.05 3.48
N VAL A 94 13.37 2.42 4.61
CA VAL A 94 14.38 2.02 5.62
C VAL A 94 15.25 0.90 5.09
N LEU A 95 14.66 -0.12 4.46
CA LEU A 95 15.42 -1.23 3.88
C LEU A 95 16.31 -0.76 2.73
N GLY A 96 15.80 0.13 1.89
CA GLY A 96 16.55 0.70 0.77
C GLY A 96 17.75 1.54 1.18
N VAL A 97 17.64 2.37 2.23
CA VAL A 97 18.78 3.18 2.69
C VAL A 97 19.89 2.35 3.32
N LEU A 98 19.54 1.16 3.87
CA LEU A 98 20.53 0.21 4.39
C LEU A 98 21.21 -0.58 3.27
N ASP A 99 20.57 -0.68 2.13
CA ASP A 99 21.03 -1.36 0.92
C ASP A 99 21.57 -2.77 1.18
N ASP A 100 20.79 -3.55 1.97
CA ASP A 100 21.06 -4.95 2.28
C ASP A 100 19.92 -5.83 1.74
N PRO A 101 20.05 -6.40 0.52
CA PRO A 101 19.03 -7.26 -0.07
C PRO A 101 18.70 -8.51 0.76
N GLU A 102 19.68 -9.07 1.50
CA GLU A 102 19.41 -10.23 2.36
C GLU A 102 18.55 -9.84 3.56
N LEU A 103 18.78 -8.68 4.14
CA LEU A 103 17.90 -8.11 5.16
C LEU A 103 16.49 -7.92 4.62
N THR A 104 16.35 -7.39 3.40
CA THR A 104 15.06 -7.22 2.72
C THR A 104 14.37 -8.56 2.49
N ARG A 105 15.08 -9.58 2.05
CA ARG A 105 14.54 -10.94 1.86
C ARG A 105 14.00 -11.50 3.18
N ARG A 106 14.74 -11.35 4.27
CA ARG A 106 14.33 -11.80 5.61
C ARG A 106 13.12 -11.03 6.13
N ALA A 107 13.06 -9.71 5.94
CA ALA A 107 11.94 -8.87 6.30
C ALA A 107 10.65 -9.34 5.59
N HIS A 108 10.72 -9.54 4.27
CA HIS A 108 9.57 -9.99 3.49
C HIS A 108 9.24 -11.48 3.70
N ALA A 109 10.18 -12.31 4.12
CA ALA A 109 9.85 -13.66 4.61
C ALA A 109 9.04 -13.61 5.93
N TRP A 110 9.40 -12.72 6.85
CA TRP A 110 8.60 -12.46 8.04
C TRP A 110 7.19 -11.95 7.70
N LEU A 111 7.10 -10.98 6.78
CA LEU A 111 5.82 -10.46 6.30
C LEU A 111 4.96 -11.54 5.67
N GLY A 112 5.55 -12.38 4.81
CA GLY A 112 4.87 -13.52 4.20
C GLY A 112 4.33 -14.51 5.25
N ALA A 113 5.08 -14.76 6.32
CA ALA A 113 4.61 -15.61 7.42
C ALA A 113 3.45 -14.98 8.19
N LEU A 114 3.46 -13.65 8.40
CA LEU A 114 2.35 -12.91 9.00
C LEU A 114 1.09 -13.04 8.13
N VAL A 115 1.19 -12.75 6.84
CA VAL A 115 0.10 -12.86 5.86
C VAL A 115 -0.44 -14.28 5.80
N ARG A 116 0.45 -15.28 5.77
CA ARG A 116 0.07 -16.70 5.78
C ARG A 116 -0.68 -17.10 7.05
N SER A 117 -0.29 -16.59 8.23
CA SER A 117 -0.96 -16.89 9.50
C SER A 117 -2.43 -16.46 9.50
N ALA A 118 -2.79 -15.46 8.69
CA ALA A 118 -4.15 -15.01 8.45
C ALA A 118 -4.91 -15.85 7.40
N GLY A 119 -4.27 -16.86 6.79
CA GLY A 119 -4.87 -17.69 5.74
C GLY A 119 -5.05 -16.96 4.40
N ILE A 120 -4.24 -15.96 4.15
CA ILE A 120 -4.25 -15.12 2.93
C ILE A 120 -3.32 -15.74 1.89
N ASP A 121 -3.60 -15.54 0.60
CA ASP A 121 -2.94 -16.20 -0.51
C ASP A 121 -1.99 -15.29 -1.29
N ILE A 122 -2.38 -14.01 -1.42
CA ILE A 122 -1.65 -12.98 -2.17
C ILE A 122 -1.41 -11.78 -1.28
N ASP A 123 -0.17 -11.34 -1.21
CA ASP A 123 0.16 -10.03 -0.68
C ASP A 123 0.30 -9.03 -1.83
N LEU A 124 -0.45 -7.93 -1.77
CA LEU A 124 -0.34 -6.80 -2.70
C LEU A 124 0.92 -5.97 -2.37
N ALA A 125 2.04 -6.66 -2.36
CA ALA A 125 3.39 -6.20 -2.08
C ALA A 125 4.42 -7.04 -2.85
N PRO A 126 5.64 -6.49 -3.09
CA PRO A 126 6.13 -5.18 -2.69
C PRO A 126 5.68 -4.04 -3.59
N ASP A 127 5.70 -2.80 -3.05
CA ASP A 127 5.79 -1.60 -3.89
C ASP A 127 7.16 -1.60 -4.57
N VAL A 128 7.17 -1.55 -5.90
CA VAL A 128 8.40 -1.58 -6.74
C VAL A 128 8.58 -0.28 -7.53
N ASP A 129 7.83 0.74 -7.20
CA ASP A 129 7.94 2.06 -7.82
C ASP A 129 9.29 2.71 -7.49
N VAL A 130 9.91 3.32 -8.50
CA VAL A 130 11.13 4.12 -8.31
C VAL A 130 10.71 5.56 -8.00
N ASN A 131 10.89 6.02 -6.77
CA ASN A 131 10.41 7.33 -6.31
C ASN A 131 11.34 8.47 -6.77
N VAL A 132 11.39 8.71 -8.09
CA VAL A 132 12.25 9.76 -8.68
C VAL A 132 11.75 11.17 -8.39
N ASN A 133 10.44 11.33 -8.16
CA ASN A 133 9.86 12.61 -7.77
C ASN A 133 9.79 12.72 -6.24
N PRO A 134 10.62 13.56 -5.60
CA PRO A 134 10.59 13.71 -4.14
C PRO A 134 9.28 14.32 -3.62
N ASN A 135 8.47 14.91 -4.50
CA ASN A 135 7.17 15.48 -4.19
C ASN A 135 6.00 14.53 -4.53
N ASN A 136 6.28 13.23 -4.71
CA ASN A 136 5.25 12.26 -4.97
C ASN A 136 4.39 12.03 -3.70
N PRO A 137 3.07 12.32 -3.74
CA PRO A 137 2.22 12.25 -2.54
C PRO A 137 1.72 10.84 -2.22
N VAL A 138 2.03 9.83 -3.04
CA VAL A 138 1.44 8.48 -2.95
C VAL A 138 2.47 7.43 -2.61
N ILE A 139 3.62 7.48 -3.25
CA ILE A 139 4.68 6.46 -3.14
C ILE A 139 5.61 6.80 -1.97
N GLY A 140 6.43 7.84 -2.10
CA GLY A 140 7.30 8.28 -1.00
C GLY A 140 8.03 7.12 -0.33
N VAL A 141 7.86 6.98 0.98
CA VAL A 141 8.52 5.95 1.83
C VAL A 141 8.05 4.51 1.58
N ARG A 142 7.03 4.30 0.73
CA ARG A 142 6.62 2.96 0.28
C ARG A 142 7.64 2.38 -0.72
N SER A 143 8.37 3.23 -1.46
CA SER A 143 9.47 2.84 -2.35
C SER A 143 10.73 2.47 -1.57
N PHE A 144 11.54 1.59 -2.14
CA PHE A 144 12.91 1.32 -1.66
C PHE A 144 13.85 2.50 -1.91
N GLY A 145 13.60 3.34 -2.94
CA GLY A 145 14.47 4.45 -3.28
C GLY A 145 14.16 5.17 -4.59
N ALA A 146 15.04 6.08 -4.96
CA ALA A 146 14.97 6.82 -6.23
C ALA A 146 15.92 6.28 -7.31
N ASP A 147 16.74 5.28 -6.98
CA ASP A 147 17.65 4.62 -7.93
C ASP A 147 17.02 3.32 -8.44
N PRO A 148 16.81 3.17 -9.77
CA PRO A 148 16.18 1.99 -10.34
C PRO A 148 16.94 0.68 -10.09
N GLU A 149 18.28 0.71 -10.01
CA GLU A 149 19.08 -0.47 -9.73
C GLU A 149 18.93 -0.90 -8.27
N LEU A 150 18.90 0.05 -7.34
CA LEU A 150 18.61 -0.22 -5.94
C LEU A 150 17.21 -0.84 -5.79
N VAL A 151 16.18 -0.22 -6.36
CA VAL A 151 14.80 -0.73 -6.29
C VAL A 151 14.72 -2.13 -6.90
N ALA A 152 15.37 -2.39 -8.03
CA ALA A 152 15.36 -3.69 -8.70
C ALA A 152 15.96 -4.81 -7.84
N ARG A 153 17.12 -4.58 -7.18
CA ARG A 153 17.73 -5.62 -6.32
C ARG A 153 16.93 -5.90 -5.05
N HIS A 154 16.32 -4.85 -4.47
CA HIS A 154 15.42 -5.01 -3.33
C HIS A 154 14.11 -5.67 -3.71
N THR A 155 13.55 -5.36 -4.89
CA THR A 155 12.39 -6.04 -5.46
C THR A 155 12.61 -7.54 -5.58
N THR A 156 13.75 -7.96 -6.14
CA THR A 156 14.12 -9.39 -6.24
C THR A 156 14.12 -10.05 -4.87
N ALA A 157 14.71 -9.41 -3.89
CA ALA A 157 14.80 -9.91 -2.52
C ALA A 157 13.42 -10.01 -1.85
N ALA A 158 12.59 -8.99 -2.00
CA ALA A 158 11.23 -8.93 -1.43
C ALA A 158 10.32 -10.02 -2.02
N VAL A 159 10.30 -10.17 -3.35
CA VAL A 159 9.55 -11.23 -4.04
C VAL A 159 10.00 -12.62 -3.56
N SER A 160 11.31 -12.84 -3.49
CA SER A 160 11.87 -14.09 -2.99
C SER A 160 11.49 -14.36 -1.54
N GLY A 161 11.52 -13.33 -0.69
CA GLY A 161 11.13 -13.42 0.72
C GLY A 161 9.67 -13.84 0.89
N LEU A 162 8.72 -13.10 0.31
CA LEU A 162 7.28 -13.41 0.37
C LEU A 162 6.98 -14.81 -0.17
N GLN A 163 7.48 -15.14 -1.36
CA GLN A 163 7.18 -16.41 -2.01
C GLN A 163 7.84 -17.61 -1.33
N SER A 164 8.92 -17.42 -0.56
CA SER A 164 9.49 -18.47 0.28
C SER A 164 8.55 -18.94 1.39
N GLN A 165 7.53 -18.14 1.71
CA GLN A 165 6.51 -18.49 2.70
C GLN A 165 5.20 -19.02 2.05
N GLY A 166 5.20 -19.26 0.74
CA GLY A 166 4.03 -19.71 0.00
C GLY A 166 2.98 -18.61 -0.24
N ILE A 167 3.34 -17.34 -0.06
CA ILE A 167 2.50 -16.19 -0.36
C ILE A 167 2.86 -15.64 -1.73
N ALA A 168 1.87 -15.47 -2.60
CA ALA A 168 2.09 -14.88 -3.91
C ALA A 168 2.42 -13.39 -3.76
N ALA A 169 3.59 -12.98 -4.21
CA ALA A 169 3.96 -11.57 -4.28
C ALA A 169 3.27 -10.88 -5.46
N CYS A 170 2.87 -9.61 -5.27
CA CYS A 170 2.30 -8.75 -6.29
C CYS A 170 3.09 -7.44 -6.41
N GLY A 171 3.95 -7.34 -7.43
CA GLY A 171 4.69 -6.08 -7.68
C GLY A 171 3.78 -4.97 -8.17
N LYS A 172 3.92 -3.76 -7.64
CA LYS A 172 3.04 -2.63 -7.96
C LYS A 172 3.79 -1.29 -7.93
N HIS A 173 3.33 -0.27 -8.69
CA HIS A 173 2.11 -0.16 -9.51
C HIS A 173 2.52 0.01 -10.98
N PHE A 174 2.35 -1.00 -11.81
CA PHE A 174 2.79 -0.97 -13.22
C PHE A 174 2.06 0.12 -14.03
N PRO A 175 2.76 0.91 -14.87
CA PRO A 175 4.16 0.79 -15.29
C PRO A 175 5.16 1.61 -14.47
N GLY A 176 4.82 2.07 -13.28
CA GLY A 176 5.63 2.87 -12.37
C GLY A 176 4.95 4.17 -12.00
N HIS A 177 4.63 4.35 -10.71
CA HIS A 177 3.90 5.50 -10.17
C HIS A 177 4.82 6.55 -9.52
N GLY A 178 6.14 6.30 -9.43
CA GLY A 178 7.07 7.09 -8.63
C GLY A 178 7.44 8.47 -9.19
N ASP A 179 7.02 8.81 -10.44
CA ASP A 179 7.22 10.14 -11.05
C ASP A 179 6.00 11.06 -10.93
N CYS A 180 4.85 10.53 -10.50
CA CYS A 180 3.61 11.29 -10.47
C CYS A 180 3.61 12.35 -9.37
N SER A 181 2.96 13.49 -9.63
CA SER A 181 2.74 14.58 -8.67
C SER A 181 1.28 14.69 -8.21
N VAL A 182 0.41 13.76 -8.63
CA VAL A 182 -1.00 13.68 -8.26
C VAL A 182 -1.31 12.26 -7.77
N ASP A 183 -2.09 12.17 -6.69
CA ASP A 183 -2.61 10.91 -6.18
C ASP A 183 -3.72 10.39 -7.10
N SER A 184 -3.55 9.18 -7.65
CA SER A 184 -4.53 8.52 -8.52
C SER A 184 -5.83 8.15 -7.80
N HIS A 185 -5.85 8.11 -6.46
CA HIS A 185 -7.07 7.98 -5.67
C HIS A 185 -7.95 9.24 -5.72
N LEU A 186 -7.34 10.42 -5.93
CA LEU A 186 -7.99 11.71 -5.87
C LEU A 186 -8.24 12.32 -7.25
N GLY A 187 -7.52 11.88 -8.28
CA GLY A 187 -7.65 12.46 -9.61
C GLY A 187 -6.82 11.76 -10.67
N ARG A 188 -6.71 12.41 -11.83
CA ARG A 188 -5.95 11.90 -12.98
C ARG A 188 -4.44 12.08 -12.75
N ALA A 189 -3.75 11.02 -12.38
CA ALA A 189 -2.30 10.99 -12.31
C ALA A 189 -1.68 10.83 -13.71
N VAL A 190 -0.64 11.62 -14.01
CA VAL A 190 0.05 11.60 -15.30
C VAL A 190 1.56 11.50 -15.05
N SER A 191 2.21 10.57 -15.75
CA SER A 191 3.66 10.47 -15.82
C SER A 191 4.12 10.90 -17.22
N TRP A 192 4.89 11.99 -17.30
CA TRP A 192 5.34 12.60 -18.56
C TRP A 192 6.65 12.01 -19.08
N VAL A 193 7.02 10.83 -18.62
CA VAL A 193 8.27 10.17 -19.02
C VAL A 193 8.25 9.75 -20.50
N SER A 194 9.41 9.80 -21.13
CA SER A 194 9.61 9.22 -22.46
C SER A 194 9.54 7.68 -22.42
N PRO A 195 9.26 7.00 -23.55
CA PRO A 195 9.31 5.53 -23.60
C PRO A 195 10.67 4.95 -23.23
N GLU A 196 11.75 5.67 -23.49
CA GLU A 196 13.10 5.26 -23.11
C GLU A 196 13.31 5.36 -21.60
N GLU A 197 12.93 6.46 -21.00
CA GLU A 197 12.99 6.68 -19.55
C GLU A 197 12.08 5.72 -18.80
N LEU A 198 10.86 5.49 -19.27
CA LEU A 198 9.97 4.48 -18.72
C LEU A 198 10.68 3.12 -18.63
N ARG A 199 11.32 2.67 -19.74
CA ARG A 199 12.03 1.38 -19.76
C ARG A 199 13.24 1.35 -18.83
N ARG A 200 14.05 2.41 -18.85
CA ARG A 200 15.30 2.47 -18.09
C ARG A 200 15.08 2.63 -16.60
N VAL A 201 14.09 3.42 -16.19
CA VAL A 201 13.87 3.77 -14.79
C VAL A 201 12.74 2.93 -14.19
N HIS A 202 11.55 3.07 -14.73
CA HIS A 202 10.33 2.56 -14.07
C HIS A 202 10.08 1.07 -14.33
N LEU A 203 10.46 0.55 -15.51
CA LEU A 203 10.25 -0.87 -15.80
C LEU A 203 11.38 -1.79 -15.32
N ALA A 204 12.53 -1.25 -14.94
CA ALA A 204 13.65 -2.06 -14.45
C ALA A 204 13.28 -2.92 -13.21
N PRO A 205 12.60 -2.38 -12.17
CA PRO A 205 12.15 -3.20 -11.05
C PRO A 205 11.14 -4.28 -11.44
N PHE A 206 10.23 -4.00 -12.39
CA PHE A 206 9.29 -5.01 -12.88
C PHE A 206 9.99 -6.14 -13.64
N GLN A 207 11.03 -5.82 -14.43
CA GLN A 207 11.88 -6.85 -15.05
C GLN A 207 12.56 -7.73 -14.01
N ALA A 208 13.07 -7.12 -12.93
CA ALA A 208 13.66 -7.83 -11.80
C ALA A 208 12.64 -8.71 -11.07
N ALA A 209 11.41 -8.20 -10.85
CA ALA A 209 10.31 -8.97 -10.27
C ALA A 209 9.94 -10.19 -11.13
N ILE A 210 9.85 -10.02 -12.46
CA ILE A 210 9.57 -11.10 -13.42
C ILE A 210 10.67 -12.14 -13.37
N ALA A 211 11.93 -11.73 -13.39
CA ALA A 211 13.09 -12.64 -13.30
C ALA A 211 13.12 -13.40 -11.96
N ALA A 212 12.65 -12.79 -10.87
CA ALA A 212 12.47 -13.42 -9.56
C ALA A 212 11.23 -14.34 -9.48
N GLY A 213 10.44 -14.44 -10.55
CA GLY A 213 9.28 -15.32 -10.63
C GLY A 213 8.04 -14.82 -9.89
N VAL A 214 7.86 -13.49 -9.84
CA VAL A 214 6.67 -12.84 -9.24
C VAL A 214 5.37 -13.44 -9.79
N LYS A 215 4.37 -13.66 -8.93
CA LYS A 215 3.12 -14.32 -9.30
C LYS A 215 2.05 -13.37 -9.81
N ALA A 216 2.07 -12.13 -9.35
CA ALA A 216 1.13 -11.10 -9.76
C ALA A 216 1.83 -9.76 -9.98
N ILE A 217 1.26 -8.92 -10.84
CA ILE A 217 1.63 -7.52 -11.02
C ILE A 217 0.34 -6.71 -11.04
N MET A 218 0.28 -5.66 -10.20
CA MET A 218 -0.85 -4.74 -10.16
C MET A 218 -0.58 -3.54 -11.05
N THR A 219 -1.61 -3.14 -11.81
CA THR A 219 -1.55 -1.96 -12.69
C THR A 219 -1.90 -0.69 -11.96
N ALA A 220 -1.33 0.44 -12.39
CA ALA A 220 -1.70 1.77 -11.89
C ALA A 220 -2.78 2.43 -12.76
N HIS A 221 -3.60 3.31 -12.17
CA HIS A 221 -4.52 4.17 -12.90
C HIS A 221 -3.84 5.48 -13.35
N ILE A 222 -2.61 5.37 -13.87
CA ILE A 222 -1.84 6.51 -14.37
C ILE A 222 -1.88 6.58 -15.90
N VAL A 223 -1.85 7.78 -16.43
CA VAL A 223 -1.71 8.04 -17.86
C VAL A 223 -0.23 8.26 -18.18
N VAL A 224 0.27 7.57 -19.18
CA VAL A 224 1.59 7.79 -19.79
C VAL A 224 1.37 8.28 -21.20
N PRO A 225 1.41 9.61 -21.48
CA PRO A 225 0.99 10.18 -22.78
C PRO A 225 1.75 9.65 -23.97
N ALA A 226 2.97 9.16 -23.78
CA ALA A 226 3.75 8.49 -24.82
C ALA A 226 3.11 7.18 -25.34
N PHE A 227 2.13 6.61 -24.60
CA PHE A 227 1.36 5.41 -24.97
C PHE A 227 -0.13 5.69 -25.13
N GLY A 228 -0.53 6.96 -25.13
CA GLY A 228 -1.93 7.41 -25.29
C GLY A 228 -2.47 8.11 -24.05
N ASP A 229 -3.75 8.43 -24.09
CA ASP A 229 -4.44 9.24 -23.08
C ASP A 229 -5.25 8.41 -22.07
N GLN A 230 -5.24 7.10 -22.22
CA GLN A 230 -5.93 6.16 -21.33
C GLN A 230 -5.05 5.77 -20.14
N PRO A 231 -5.63 5.56 -18.95
CA PRO A 231 -4.92 4.96 -17.82
C PRO A 231 -4.32 3.61 -18.16
N ALA A 232 -3.14 3.30 -17.60
CA ALA A 232 -2.41 2.07 -17.88
C ALA A 232 -3.26 0.79 -17.68
N THR A 233 -4.13 0.79 -16.67
CA THR A 233 -5.06 -0.32 -16.38
C THR A 233 -5.97 -0.69 -17.57
N VAL A 234 -6.32 0.26 -18.42
CA VAL A 234 -7.19 0.06 -19.59
C VAL A 234 -6.46 0.26 -20.92
N ASN A 235 -5.13 0.35 -20.89
CA ASN A 235 -4.30 0.59 -22.07
C ASN A 235 -3.69 -0.73 -22.60
N PRO A 236 -4.14 -1.25 -23.76
CA PRO A 236 -3.65 -2.52 -24.27
C PRO A 236 -2.18 -2.51 -24.69
N GLN A 237 -1.61 -1.33 -25.03
CA GLN A 237 -0.20 -1.23 -25.37
C GLN A 237 0.67 -1.43 -24.14
N LEU A 238 0.32 -0.81 -23.00
CA LEU A 238 1.05 -0.96 -21.75
C LEU A 238 0.90 -2.37 -21.16
N LEU A 239 -0.32 -2.94 -21.13
CA LEU A 239 -0.49 -4.31 -20.64
C LEU A 239 0.17 -5.33 -21.59
N GLY A 240 0.14 -5.07 -22.91
CA GLY A 240 0.87 -5.86 -23.90
C GLY A 240 2.39 -5.80 -23.69
N LEU A 241 2.94 -4.64 -23.30
CA LEU A 241 4.36 -4.48 -22.99
C LEU A 241 4.77 -5.38 -21.80
N LEU A 242 3.94 -5.48 -20.76
CA LEU A 242 4.18 -6.39 -19.62
C LEU A 242 4.29 -7.85 -20.08
N ARG A 243 3.41 -8.28 -20.99
CA ARG A 243 3.49 -9.63 -21.57
C ARG A 243 4.75 -9.82 -22.44
N GLN A 244 5.15 -8.80 -23.21
CA GLN A 244 6.39 -8.83 -24.00
C GLN A 244 7.66 -8.92 -23.13
N MET A 245 7.61 -8.39 -21.90
CA MET A 245 8.67 -8.57 -20.90
C MET A 245 8.76 -10.00 -20.36
N GLY A 246 7.90 -10.92 -20.81
CA GLY A 246 7.89 -12.33 -20.41
C GLY A 246 7.02 -12.62 -19.19
N PHE A 247 6.20 -11.68 -18.73
CA PHE A 247 5.32 -11.92 -17.58
C PHE A 247 4.17 -12.87 -17.90
N GLY A 248 4.19 -14.06 -17.32
CA GLY A 248 3.16 -15.09 -17.47
C GLY A 248 2.12 -15.14 -16.35
N GLY A 249 2.34 -14.41 -15.24
CA GLY A 249 1.46 -14.39 -14.05
C GLY A 249 0.20 -13.55 -14.22
N LEU A 250 -0.49 -13.30 -13.09
CA LEU A 250 -1.72 -12.51 -13.05
C LEU A 250 -1.43 -11.01 -13.20
N ILE A 251 -2.10 -10.35 -14.15
CA ILE A 251 -2.23 -8.89 -14.21
C ILE A 251 -3.49 -8.53 -13.41
N ILE A 252 -3.30 -7.85 -12.29
CA ILE A 252 -4.38 -7.41 -11.40
C ILE A 252 -4.58 -5.91 -11.59
N THR A 253 -5.81 -5.43 -11.67
CA THR A 253 -6.07 -3.99 -11.67
C THR A 253 -5.86 -3.42 -10.28
N ASP A 254 -5.41 -2.17 -10.17
CA ASP A 254 -5.70 -1.38 -8.98
C ASP A 254 -7.22 -1.19 -8.83
N ALA A 255 -7.65 -0.69 -7.69
CA ALA A 255 -9.04 -0.64 -7.30
C ALA A 255 -9.89 0.23 -8.26
N LEU A 256 -10.84 -0.39 -8.97
CA LEU A 256 -11.62 0.27 -10.03
C LEU A 256 -12.57 1.36 -9.52
N GLU A 257 -12.83 1.44 -8.20
CA GLU A 257 -13.60 2.54 -7.60
C GLU A 257 -12.78 3.82 -7.42
N MET A 258 -11.47 3.80 -7.67
CA MET A 258 -10.64 5.01 -7.62
C MET A 258 -11.10 6.06 -8.64
N ALA A 259 -10.95 7.34 -8.30
CA ALA A 259 -11.48 8.47 -9.08
C ALA A 259 -11.02 8.42 -10.55
N ALA A 260 -9.78 8.03 -10.79
CA ALA A 260 -9.21 7.97 -12.14
C ALA A 260 -9.97 7.04 -13.11
N ILE A 261 -10.64 6.00 -12.64
CA ILE A 261 -11.48 5.10 -13.46
C ILE A 261 -12.96 5.43 -13.28
N ARG A 262 -13.41 5.54 -12.03
CA ARG A 262 -14.84 5.76 -11.71
C ARG A 262 -15.41 7.01 -12.35
N GLU A 263 -14.68 8.13 -12.33
CA GLU A 263 -15.17 9.43 -12.83
C GLU A 263 -14.98 9.61 -14.33
N THR A 264 -14.13 8.81 -14.96
CA THR A 264 -13.86 8.87 -16.40
C THR A 264 -14.68 7.86 -17.20
N LEU A 265 -14.68 6.61 -16.79
CA LEU A 265 -15.30 5.50 -17.52
C LEU A 265 -16.52 4.92 -16.79
N GLY A 266 -16.58 5.02 -15.45
CA GLY A 266 -17.46 4.23 -14.61
C GLY A 266 -16.88 2.83 -14.32
N MET A 267 -17.31 2.20 -13.19
CA MET A 267 -16.72 0.92 -12.77
C MET A 267 -17.01 -0.21 -13.74
N GLY A 268 -18.26 -0.38 -14.17
CA GLY A 268 -18.65 -1.44 -15.11
C GLY A 268 -17.92 -1.33 -16.46
N PRO A 269 -18.04 -0.22 -17.20
CA PRO A 269 -17.31 0.00 -18.44
C PRO A 269 -15.78 -0.07 -18.27
N GLY A 270 -15.23 0.44 -17.16
CA GLY A 270 -13.81 0.36 -16.82
C GLY A 270 -13.34 -1.09 -16.65
N ALA A 271 -14.14 -1.94 -15.99
CA ALA A 271 -13.88 -3.37 -15.84
C ALA A 271 -13.82 -4.09 -17.20
N VAL A 272 -14.78 -3.81 -18.08
CA VAL A 272 -14.80 -4.37 -19.45
C VAL A 272 -13.57 -3.92 -20.23
N ALA A 273 -13.22 -2.63 -20.16
CA ALA A 273 -12.04 -2.09 -20.84
C ALA A 273 -10.72 -2.69 -20.30
N ALA A 274 -10.59 -2.87 -18.98
CA ALA A 274 -9.41 -3.48 -18.38
C ALA A 274 -9.22 -4.94 -18.83
N LEU A 275 -10.31 -5.74 -18.86
CA LEU A 275 -10.26 -7.12 -19.37
C LEU A 275 -9.90 -7.16 -20.85
N ALA A 276 -10.51 -6.30 -21.66
CA ALA A 276 -10.20 -6.20 -23.09
C ALA A 276 -8.73 -5.76 -23.33
N ALA A 277 -8.18 -4.90 -22.47
CA ALA A 277 -6.79 -4.48 -22.52
C ALA A 277 -5.80 -5.56 -22.09
N GLY A 278 -6.22 -6.60 -21.38
CA GLY A 278 -5.37 -7.72 -21.00
C GLY A 278 -5.20 -7.95 -19.48
N ALA A 279 -5.97 -7.26 -18.63
CA ALA A 279 -6.03 -7.55 -17.21
C ALA A 279 -6.70 -8.91 -16.95
N ASP A 280 -6.24 -9.64 -15.95
CA ASP A 280 -6.74 -10.98 -15.62
C ASP A 280 -7.66 -11.01 -14.41
N LEU A 281 -7.44 -10.11 -13.44
CA LEU A 281 -8.20 -10.07 -12.19
C LEU A 281 -8.56 -8.61 -11.86
N LEU A 282 -9.82 -8.36 -11.61
CA LEU A 282 -10.38 -7.04 -11.39
C LEU A 282 -10.54 -6.77 -9.88
N CYS A 283 -9.67 -5.95 -9.29
CA CYS A 283 -9.86 -5.45 -7.93
C CYS A 283 -10.96 -4.38 -7.95
N ILE A 284 -12.04 -4.59 -7.19
CA ILE A 284 -13.11 -3.60 -7.08
C ILE A 284 -12.84 -2.63 -5.91
N GLY A 285 -11.89 -2.97 -5.01
CA GLY A 285 -11.47 -2.13 -3.90
C GLY A 285 -12.35 -2.21 -2.66
N ASN A 286 -12.34 -1.14 -1.84
CA ASN A 286 -13.00 -1.12 -0.53
C ASN A 286 -14.36 -0.42 -0.55
N PRO A 287 -15.44 -1.10 -0.92
CA PRO A 287 -16.76 -0.49 -0.90
C PRO A 287 -17.29 -0.24 0.52
N GLY A 288 -16.70 -0.87 1.53
CA GLY A 288 -17.08 -0.68 2.94
C GLY A 288 -16.89 0.74 3.47
N THR A 289 -16.07 1.57 2.81
CA THR A 289 -15.90 2.98 3.12
C THR A 289 -16.96 3.87 2.47
N ARG A 290 -17.71 3.34 1.50
CA ARG A 290 -18.74 4.07 0.75
C ARG A 290 -20.11 3.54 1.15
N ARG A 291 -21.01 4.46 1.43
CA ARG A 291 -22.41 4.14 1.69
C ARG A 291 -23.31 4.84 0.67
N ALA A 292 -24.39 4.17 0.29
CA ALA A 292 -25.46 4.78 -0.47
C ALA A 292 -26.16 5.87 0.38
N PRO A 293 -26.93 6.78 -0.26
CA PRO A 293 -27.68 7.81 0.48
C PRO A 293 -28.64 7.25 1.54
N ASP A 294 -29.10 5.99 1.37
CA ASP A 294 -29.94 5.27 2.33
C ASP A 294 -29.14 4.58 3.46
N GLY A 295 -27.80 4.75 3.48
CA GLY A 295 -26.91 4.17 4.46
C GLY A 295 -26.50 2.72 4.22
N SER A 296 -27.00 2.07 3.13
CA SER A 296 -26.63 0.69 2.77
C SER A 296 -25.18 0.61 2.30
N ALA A 297 -24.54 -0.54 2.52
CA ALA A 297 -23.22 -0.83 1.98
C ALA A 297 -23.27 -0.94 0.45
N LEU A 298 -22.18 -0.50 -0.21
CA LEU A 298 -22.09 -0.50 -1.68
C LEU A 298 -21.33 -1.69 -2.25
N ASP A 299 -20.87 -2.62 -1.41
CA ASP A 299 -20.08 -3.79 -1.80
C ASP A 299 -20.82 -4.71 -2.77
N GLU A 300 -21.99 -5.24 -2.39
CA GLU A 300 -22.82 -6.07 -3.26
C GLU A 300 -23.20 -5.33 -4.55
N ARG A 301 -23.62 -4.07 -4.43
CA ARG A 301 -24.02 -3.26 -5.59
C ARG A 301 -22.87 -3.06 -6.56
N SER A 302 -21.68 -2.78 -6.05
CA SER A 302 -20.46 -2.62 -6.87
C SER A 302 -20.09 -3.92 -7.58
N PHE A 303 -20.18 -5.04 -6.88
CA PHE A 303 -19.98 -6.37 -7.48
C PHE A 303 -20.98 -6.63 -8.61
N LEU A 304 -22.28 -6.40 -8.36
CA LEU A 304 -23.34 -6.61 -9.36
C LEU A 304 -23.17 -5.70 -10.58
N GLU A 305 -22.83 -4.42 -10.39
CA GLU A 305 -22.56 -3.46 -11.48
C GLU A 305 -21.46 -3.98 -12.42
N VAL A 306 -20.34 -4.44 -11.84
CA VAL A 306 -19.21 -4.95 -12.62
C VAL A 306 -19.55 -6.27 -13.30
N ARG A 307 -20.17 -7.21 -12.59
CA ARG A 307 -20.58 -8.50 -13.15
C ARG A 307 -21.54 -8.34 -14.33
N ASP A 308 -22.57 -7.53 -14.14
CA ASP A 308 -23.62 -7.35 -15.16
C ASP A 308 -23.06 -6.62 -16.40
N ALA A 309 -22.11 -5.69 -16.22
CA ALA A 309 -21.40 -5.04 -17.33
C ALA A 309 -20.54 -6.04 -18.14
N ILE A 310 -19.83 -6.95 -17.46
CA ILE A 310 -19.06 -8.01 -18.12
C ILE A 310 -19.98 -8.97 -18.88
N VAL A 311 -21.08 -9.41 -18.25
CA VAL A 311 -22.06 -10.31 -18.89
C VAL A 311 -22.67 -9.66 -20.13
N ALA A 312 -23.06 -8.38 -20.04
CA ALA A 312 -23.58 -7.64 -21.20
C ALA A 312 -22.53 -7.54 -22.33
N ALA A 313 -21.25 -7.28 -21.99
CA ALA A 313 -20.17 -7.19 -22.97
C ALA A 313 -19.85 -8.57 -23.63
N LEU A 314 -20.03 -9.67 -22.92
CA LEU A 314 -19.93 -11.02 -23.49
C LEU A 314 -21.09 -11.30 -24.46
N GLN A 315 -22.32 -10.89 -24.11
CA GLN A 315 -23.52 -11.10 -24.93
C GLN A 315 -23.52 -10.31 -26.23
N ASP A 316 -22.99 -9.07 -26.20
CA ASP A 316 -22.95 -8.18 -27.37
C ASP A 316 -21.63 -8.27 -28.16
N GLY A 317 -20.69 -9.11 -27.73
CA GLY A 317 -19.43 -9.39 -28.42
C GLY A 317 -18.34 -8.33 -28.22
N ARG A 318 -18.52 -7.35 -27.33
CA ARG A 318 -17.45 -6.39 -26.98
C ARG A 318 -16.32 -7.05 -26.19
N LEU A 319 -16.59 -8.18 -25.53
CA LEU A 319 -15.61 -8.98 -24.81
C LEU A 319 -15.71 -10.44 -25.25
N SER A 320 -14.57 -11.04 -25.63
CA SER A 320 -14.54 -12.45 -26.01
C SER A 320 -14.58 -13.37 -24.78
N PRO A 321 -15.38 -14.43 -24.76
CA PRO A 321 -15.32 -15.47 -23.74
C PRO A 321 -13.92 -16.06 -23.57
N ASP A 322 -13.17 -16.23 -24.65
CA ASP A 322 -11.81 -16.79 -24.62
C ASP A 322 -10.87 -15.93 -23.78
N ARG A 323 -11.05 -14.59 -23.78
CA ARG A 323 -10.28 -13.68 -22.95
C ARG A 323 -10.45 -13.99 -21.45
N LEU A 324 -11.70 -14.25 -21.02
CA LEU A 324 -11.98 -14.60 -19.63
C LEU A 324 -11.46 -16.01 -19.28
N VAL A 325 -11.59 -16.94 -20.22
CA VAL A 325 -11.05 -18.30 -20.06
C VAL A 325 -9.52 -18.24 -19.84
N ASP A 326 -8.78 -17.44 -20.63
CA ASP A 326 -7.34 -17.25 -20.47
C ASP A 326 -7.01 -16.64 -19.08
N ALA A 327 -7.74 -15.59 -18.65
CA ALA A 327 -7.59 -14.99 -17.33
C ALA A 327 -7.81 -16.00 -16.18
N ILE A 328 -8.90 -16.76 -16.27
CA ILE A 328 -9.24 -17.81 -15.30
C ILE A 328 -8.17 -18.91 -15.27
N GLN A 329 -7.59 -19.28 -16.42
CA GLN A 329 -6.51 -20.25 -16.47
C GLN A 329 -5.25 -19.76 -15.75
N ARG A 330 -4.86 -18.48 -15.91
CA ARG A 330 -3.74 -17.87 -15.17
C ARG A 330 -4.01 -17.86 -13.66
N ARG A 331 -5.24 -17.51 -13.25
CA ARG A 331 -5.65 -17.60 -11.84
C ARG A 331 -5.52 -19.03 -11.31
N LYS A 332 -5.99 -20.02 -12.05
CA LYS A 332 -5.86 -21.44 -11.67
C LYS A 332 -4.41 -21.92 -11.60
N GLN A 333 -3.50 -21.33 -12.38
CA GLN A 333 -2.07 -21.62 -12.25
C GLN A 333 -1.52 -21.12 -10.91
N LEU A 334 -1.92 -19.91 -10.47
CA LEU A 334 -1.53 -19.39 -9.17
C LEU A 334 -2.14 -20.24 -8.03
N VAL A 335 -3.42 -20.63 -8.14
CA VAL A 335 -4.07 -21.52 -7.16
C VAL A 335 -3.33 -22.85 -7.04
N ARG A 336 -2.94 -23.47 -8.16
CA ARG A 336 -2.12 -24.70 -8.14
C ARG A 336 -0.79 -24.47 -7.45
N TRP A 337 -0.06 -23.40 -7.81
CA TRP A 337 1.20 -23.04 -7.17
C TRP A 337 1.03 -22.88 -5.65
N ARG A 338 -0.04 -22.23 -5.18
CA ARG A 338 -0.34 -22.07 -3.76
C ARG A 338 -0.51 -23.43 -3.05
N HIS A 339 -1.25 -24.36 -3.67
CA HIS A 339 -1.47 -25.70 -3.09
C HIS A 339 -0.21 -26.57 -3.05
N GLU A 340 0.76 -26.29 -3.92
CA GLU A 340 2.06 -26.98 -3.94
C GLU A 340 3.03 -26.45 -2.86
N GLN A 341 2.71 -25.28 -2.24
CA GLN A 341 3.59 -24.73 -1.21
C GLN A 341 3.44 -25.50 0.11
N PRO A 342 4.56 -25.76 0.83
CA PRO A 342 4.51 -26.43 2.13
C PRO A 342 3.62 -25.66 3.12
N MET A 343 2.76 -26.37 3.84
CA MET A 343 1.87 -25.75 4.84
C MET A 343 2.57 -25.43 6.17
N ASP A 344 3.79 -25.90 6.39
CA ASP A 344 4.47 -25.90 7.70
C ASP A 344 5.48 -24.77 7.90
N GLY A 345 5.40 -23.70 7.11
CA GLY A 345 6.33 -22.57 7.20
C GLY A 345 6.07 -21.65 8.38
N HIS A 346 6.52 -21.96 9.58
CA HIS A 346 6.79 -20.92 10.57
C HIS A 346 8.11 -20.22 10.20
N PRO A 347 8.22 -18.88 10.35
CA PRO A 347 9.50 -18.22 10.16
C PRO A 347 10.50 -18.86 11.13
N SER A 348 11.50 -19.52 10.58
CA SER A 348 12.52 -20.24 11.38
C SER A 348 13.47 -19.32 12.15
N ALA A 349 13.34 -18.01 11.98
CA ALA A 349 14.17 -17.01 12.65
C ALA A 349 13.31 -15.92 13.29
N SER A 350 13.67 -15.52 14.50
CA SER A 350 13.11 -14.33 15.14
C SER A 350 13.45 -13.09 14.29
N TRP A 351 12.44 -12.26 14.03
CA TRP A 351 12.61 -10.96 13.38
C TRP A 351 12.62 -9.85 14.45
N ASP A 352 13.64 -9.01 14.45
CA ASP A 352 13.65 -7.76 15.21
C ASP A 352 13.77 -6.58 14.24
N GLY A 353 12.63 -5.98 13.90
CA GLY A 353 12.58 -4.83 13.00
C GLY A 353 13.17 -3.54 13.60
N ARG A 354 13.44 -3.47 14.91
CA ARG A 354 14.01 -2.29 15.57
C ARG A 354 15.48 -2.07 15.18
N GLU A 355 16.23 -3.16 15.04
CA GLU A 355 17.65 -3.07 14.68
C GLU A 355 17.84 -2.35 13.32
N PRO A 356 17.23 -2.79 12.21
CA PRO A 356 17.32 -2.06 10.96
C PRO A 356 16.70 -0.65 11.04
N ALA A 357 15.59 -0.45 11.76
CA ALA A 357 15.02 0.89 11.95
C ALA A 357 16.02 1.83 12.62
N ARG A 358 16.69 1.39 13.71
CA ARG A 358 17.70 2.18 14.42
C ARG A 358 18.90 2.53 13.53
N ARG A 359 19.40 1.59 12.73
CA ARG A 359 20.53 1.82 11.81
C ARG A 359 20.20 2.83 10.71
N ALA A 360 18.96 2.92 10.31
CA ALA A 360 18.51 3.82 9.24
C ALA A 360 18.16 5.22 9.73
N LEU A 361 18.08 5.47 11.04
CA LEU A 361 17.87 6.80 11.57
C LEU A 361 19.05 7.71 11.15
N GLN A 362 18.70 8.89 10.67
CA GLN A 362 19.66 9.96 10.36
C GLN A 362 19.24 11.20 11.12
N TRP A 363 20.20 11.92 11.70
CA TRP A 363 19.90 13.11 12.48
C TRP A 363 20.96 14.17 12.35
N ASN A 364 20.60 15.40 12.72
CA ASN A 364 21.45 16.56 12.82
C ASN A 364 21.28 17.22 14.19
N GLY A 365 22.35 17.77 14.73
CA GLY A 365 22.35 18.51 15.99
C GLY A 365 22.20 17.64 17.23
N ASN A 366 21.73 18.24 18.32
CA ASN A 366 21.47 17.52 19.57
C ASN A 366 20.02 17.06 19.62
N VAL A 367 19.81 15.77 19.41
CA VAL A 367 18.45 15.16 19.39
C VAL A 367 18.07 14.47 20.69
N GLN A 368 18.99 14.34 21.63
CA GLN A 368 18.67 13.85 22.97
C GLN A 368 17.90 14.92 23.75
N VAL A 369 16.74 14.55 24.26
CA VAL A 369 15.88 15.49 24.96
C VAL A 369 16.01 15.33 26.47
N PRO A 370 16.07 16.46 27.23
CA PRO A 370 16.21 16.42 28.69
C PRO A 370 15.05 15.69 29.37
N GLY A 371 15.24 15.31 30.64
CA GLY A 371 14.19 14.68 31.45
C GLY A 371 12.96 15.59 31.63
N GLY A 372 11.85 14.98 32.03
CA GLY A 372 10.58 15.67 32.26
C GLY A 372 9.45 15.24 31.32
N THR A 373 8.29 15.87 31.46
CA THR A 373 7.16 15.67 30.54
C THR A 373 7.53 16.22 29.15
N MET A 374 7.34 15.43 28.11
CA MET A 374 7.61 15.82 26.71
C MET A 374 6.31 16.33 26.08
N LEU A 375 6.40 17.44 25.33
CA LEU A 375 5.32 17.86 24.45
C LEU A 375 5.62 17.42 23.03
N VAL A 376 4.70 16.67 22.42
CA VAL A 376 4.73 16.29 21.01
C VAL A 376 3.71 17.12 20.26
N VAL A 377 4.17 17.90 19.30
CA VAL A 377 3.34 18.63 18.34
C VAL A 377 3.27 17.81 17.05
N ASP A 378 2.10 17.25 16.78
CA ASP A 378 1.86 16.48 15.56
C ASP A 378 1.30 17.41 14.48
N ALA A 379 2.17 17.82 13.58
CA ALA A 379 1.86 18.74 12.49
C ALA A 379 1.45 18.04 11.19
N ARG A 380 1.48 16.71 11.15
CA ARG A 380 1.13 15.93 9.96
C ARG A 380 -0.31 16.19 9.53
N VAL A 381 -0.50 16.68 8.31
CA VAL A 381 -1.81 17.20 7.85
C VAL A 381 -2.69 16.15 7.19
N GLY A 382 -2.18 15.02 6.80
CA GLY A 382 -2.98 13.98 6.16
C GLY A 382 -2.14 12.79 5.74
N ARG A 383 -2.85 11.71 5.40
CA ARG A 383 -2.24 10.52 4.82
C ARG A 383 -2.99 10.17 3.55
N ASN A 384 -2.32 9.60 2.59
CA ASN A 384 -2.97 9.05 1.42
C ASN A 384 -3.85 7.84 1.80
N GLN A 385 -4.79 7.48 0.93
CA GLN A 385 -5.77 6.42 1.23
C GLN A 385 -5.12 5.03 1.32
N ALA A 386 -3.98 4.81 0.68
CA ALA A 386 -3.25 3.55 0.75
C ALA A 386 -2.77 3.20 2.17
N ILE A 387 -2.40 4.23 2.96
CA ILE A 387 -1.87 4.06 4.33
C ILE A 387 -2.95 3.62 5.32
N GLY A 388 -4.23 3.98 5.08
CA GLY A 388 -5.33 3.65 5.98
C GLY A 388 -5.39 4.53 7.25
N PRO A 389 -6.17 4.14 8.26
CA PRO A 389 -6.40 4.97 9.45
C PRO A 389 -5.11 5.22 10.22
N ALA A 390 -4.95 6.45 10.68
CA ALA A 390 -3.75 6.88 11.39
C ALA A 390 -3.67 6.25 12.78
N THR A 391 -2.68 5.40 13.01
CA THR A 391 -2.19 5.10 14.36
C THR A 391 -1.16 6.15 14.78
N ASP A 392 -0.96 6.33 16.07
CA ASP A 392 0.10 7.19 16.61
C ASP A 392 1.18 6.33 17.31
N PRO A 393 2.03 5.63 16.52
CA PRO A 393 3.05 4.79 17.10
C PRO A 393 4.12 5.58 17.83
N PHE A 394 4.39 6.83 17.43
CA PHE A 394 5.42 7.66 18.04
C PHE A 394 5.09 8.08 19.46
N THR A 395 3.90 8.66 19.69
CA THR A 395 3.48 9.02 21.05
C THR A 395 3.36 7.78 21.94
N ARG A 396 2.90 6.65 21.38
CA ARG A 396 2.86 5.37 22.13
C ARG A 396 4.26 4.93 22.56
N ALA A 397 5.22 4.87 21.64
CA ALA A 397 6.59 4.47 21.94
C ALA A 397 7.27 5.42 22.95
N LEU A 398 7.10 6.73 22.80
CA LEU A 398 7.66 7.71 23.72
C LEU A 398 7.06 7.57 25.13
N ARG A 399 5.78 7.20 25.25
CA ARG A 399 5.11 6.96 26.55
C ARG A 399 5.65 5.74 27.30
N GLU A 400 6.32 4.81 26.62
CA GLU A 400 7.03 3.71 27.28
C GLU A 400 8.24 4.21 28.10
N HIS A 401 8.78 5.40 27.77
CA HIS A 401 9.98 5.97 28.40
C HIS A 401 9.68 7.14 29.34
N ARG A 402 8.64 7.93 29.07
CA ARG A 402 8.30 9.13 29.87
C ARG A 402 6.87 9.60 29.67
N ARG A 403 6.45 10.57 30.50
CA ARG A 403 5.15 11.23 30.30
C ARG A 403 5.18 12.08 29.02
N VAL A 404 4.16 11.93 28.19
CA VAL A 404 4.03 12.62 26.90
C VAL A 404 2.64 13.24 26.78
N ASP A 405 2.60 14.55 26.59
CA ASP A 405 1.42 15.31 26.18
C ASP A 405 1.49 15.52 24.65
N ARG A 406 0.34 15.48 23.95
CA ARG A 406 0.29 15.62 22.49
C ARG A 406 -0.70 16.69 22.08
N ILE A 407 -0.29 17.53 21.11
CA ILE A 407 -1.14 18.48 20.40
C ILE A 407 -1.16 18.06 18.94
N ALA A 408 -2.33 17.70 18.39
CA ALA A 408 -2.52 17.48 16.96
C ALA A 408 -2.94 18.79 16.29
N LEU A 409 -2.31 19.11 15.17
CA LEU A 409 -2.59 20.34 14.40
C LEU A 409 -3.42 20.07 13.14
N ALA A 410 -3.60 18.80 12.75
CA ALA A 410 -4.41 18.43 11.59
C ALA A 410 -5.84 19.00 11.67
N GLY A 411 -6.31 19.61 10.57
CA GLY A 411 -7.66 20.17 10.46
C GLY A 411 -7.89 21.50 11.21
N LEU A 412 -6.86 22.07 11.83
CA LEU A 412 -6.99 23.41 12.40
C LEU A 412 -6.97 24.47 11.30
N PRO A 413 -7.84 25.49 11.39
CA PRO A 413 -7.77 26.64 10.49
C PRO A 413 -6.50 27.46 10.75
N ASP A 414 -5.96 28.12 9.71
CA ASP A 414 -4.69 28.85 9.75
C ASP A 414 -4.59 29.87 10.88
N ASN A 415 -5.68 30.56 11.20
CA ASN A 415 -5.72 31.55 12.28
C ASN A 415 -5.55 30.94 13.68
N GLN A 416 -5.81 29.65 13.84
CA GLN A 416 -5.59 28.92 15.09
C GLN A 416 -4.23 28.21 15.13
N LEU A 417 -3.69 27.85 13.97
CA LEU A 417 -2.43 27.14 13.84
C LEU A 417 -1.29 27.90 14.53
N ASP A 418 -1.06 29.16 14.16
CA ASP A 418 0.02 29.98 14.72
C ASP A 418 -0.09 30.14 16.23
N SER A 419 -1.30 30.40 16.72
CA SER A 419 -1.54 30.52 18.16
C SER A 419 -1.22 29.22 18.91
N ARG A 420 -1.57 28.07 18.35
CA ARG A 420 -1.24 26.76 18.93
C ARG A 420 0.25 26.47 18.93
N VAL A 421 0.94 26.79 17.83
CA VAL A 421 2.40 26.63 17.72
C VAL A 421 3.12 27.55 18.68
N HIS A 422 2.74 28.82 18.80
CA HIS A 422 3.32 29.77 19.79
C HIS A 422 3.10 29.27 21.23
N GLY A 423 1.90 28.75 21.53
CA GLY A 423 1.64 28.15 22.84
C GLY A 423 2.53 26.95 23.12
N ALA A 424 2.74 26.08 22.13
CA ALA A 424 3.68 24.96 22.25
C ALA A 424 5.12 25.43 22.44
N CYS A 425 5.56 26.48 21.71
CA CYS A 425 6.90 27.06 21.87
C CYS A 425 7.12 27.70 23.25
N SER A 426 6.07 28.13 23.93
CA SER A 426 6.13 28.67 25.30
C SER A 426 6.24 27.58 26.38
N TYR A 427 6.11 26.31 26.01
CA TYR A 427 6.23 25.19 26.93
C TYR A 427 7.70 25.06 27.44
N ALA A 428 7.90 24.97 28.75
CA ALA A 428 9.25 24.98 29.33
C ALA A 428 9.99 23.63 29.24
N GLY A 429 9.29 22.55 28.91
CA GLY A 429 9.83 21.19 28.81
C GLY A 429 10.35 20.83 27.41
N PRO A 430 10.77 19.57 27.22
CA PRO A 430 11.19 19.05 25.93
C PRO A 430 10.07 19.14 24.88
N LEU A 431 10.42 19.60 23.67
CA LEU A 431 9.51 19.77 22.55
C LEU A 431 9.97 18.93 21.34
N VAL A 432 9.08 18.09 20.86
CA VAL A 432 9.27 17.29 19.63
C VAL A 432 8.15 17.62 18.65
N VAL A 433 8.50 17.84 17.39
CA VAL A 433 7.53 18.13 16.32
C VAL A 433 7.57 17.01 15.29
N LEU A 434 6.41 16.42 14.98
CA LEU A 434 6.28 15.43 13.92
C LEU A 434 5.79 16.12 12.65
N VAL A 435 6.54 15.96 11.56
CA VAL A 435 6.16 16.34 10.19
C VAL A 435 6.28 15.12 9.28
N ASP A 436 5.47 15.06 8.23
CA ASP A 436 5.50 13.96 7.27
C ASP A 436 6.24 14.40 5.99
N GLU A 437 5.62 15.25 5.21
CA GLU A 437 6.13 15.67 3.91
C GLU A 437 6.16 17.21 3.78
N PRO A 438 7.04 17.90 4.54
CA PRO A 438 7.11 19.36 4.54
C PRO A 438 7.46 19.95 3.16
N GLN A 439 7.98 19.14 2.23
CA GLN A 439 8.26 19.56 0.84
C GLN A 439 6.98 19.81 0.04
N ILE A 440 5.87 19.14 0.38
CA ILE A 440 4.57 19.32 -0.30
C ILE A 440 3.49 19.89 0.62
N ALA A 441 3.59 19.71 1.93
CA ALA A 441 2.63 20.20 2.92
C ALA A 441 3.09 21.54 3.52
N GLU A 442 2.54 22.65 3.01
CA GLU A 442 2.92 24.00 3.46
C GLU A 442 2.71 24.21 4.95
N THR A 443 1.64 23.66 5.51
CA THR A 443 1.35 23.71 6.95
C THR A 443 2.48 23.07 7.77
N GLU A 444 2.94 21.89 7.37
CA GLU A 444 4.04 21.20 8.07
C GLU A 444 5.35 21.96 8.00
N ARG A 445 5.68 22.49 6.79
CA ARG A 445 6.86 23.33 6.59
C ARG A 445 6.81 24.57 7.47
N ARG A 446 5.67 25.27 7.49
CA ARG A 446 5.49 26.48 8.32
C ARG A 446 5.66 26.19 9.82
N VAL A 447 5.08 25.08 10.31
CA VAL A 447 5.25 24.66 11.70
C VAL A 447 6.70 24.36 12.02
N ALA A 448 7.40 23.61 11.19
CA ALA A 448 8.82 23.31 11.37
C ALA A 448 9.66 24.57 11.43
N GLU A 449 9.46 25.53 10.51
CA GLU A 449 10.17 26.83 10.49
C GLU A 449 9.88 27.68 11.73
N LEU A 450 8.61 27.78 12.15
CA LEU A 450 8.24 28.57 13.32
C LEU A 450 8.88 28.00 14.60
N VAL A 451 8.80 26.69 14.77
CA VAL A 451 9.40 26.03 15.94
C VAL A 451 10.91 26.17 15.93
N SER A 452 11.58 25.92 14.79
CA SER A 452 13.06 26.05 14.71
C SER A 452 13.55 27.43 15.11
N ARG A 453 12.80 28.51 14.76
CA ARG A 453 13.16 29.90 15.13
C ARG A 453 12.90 30.21 16.60
N GLN A 454 11.83 29.70 17.20
CA GLN A 454 11.40 30.04 18.57
C GLN A 454 11.96 29.10 19.64
N ARG A 455 12.24 27.85 19.26
CA ARG A 455 12.74 26.78 20.12
C ARG A 455 13.87 26.03 19.42
N PRO A 456 15.07 26.61 19.36
CA PRO A 456 16.24 25.97 18.73
C PRO A 456 16.64 24.64 19.38
N ASP A 457 16.18 24.39 20.59
CA ASP A 457 16.37 23.14 21.33
C ASP A 457 15.31 22.05 21.00
N ALA A 458 14.24 22.39 20.28
CA ALA A 458 13.24 21.42 19.86
C ALA A 458 13.80 20.46 18.81
N VAL A 459 13.27 19.23 18.77
CA VAL A 459 13.63 18.23 17.78
C VAL A 459 12.51 18.09 16.76
N ILE A 460 12.83 18.26 15.47
CA ILE A 460 11.90 18.02 14.37
C ILE A 460 12.10 16.61 13.85
N VAL A 461 11.05 15.82 13.84
CA VAL A 461 11.06 14.43 13.33
C VAL A 461 10.30 14.39 12.01
N GLN A 462 11.02 14.17 10.92
CA GLN A 462 10.42 13.94 9.61
C GLN A 462 10.21 12.45 9.40
N VAL A 463 8.96 12.04 9.18
CA VAL A 463 8.58 10.63 9.04
C VAL A 463 8.39 10.18 7.60
N GLY A 464 8.12 11.10 6.68
CA GLY A 464 7.94 10.84 5.25
C GLY A 464 9.24 10.75 4.45
N TRP A 465 9.13 11.01 3.15
CA TRP A 465 10.27 11.03 2.25
C TRP A 465 11.25 12.14 2.64
N PRO A 466 12.56 11.84 2.76
CA PRO A 466 13.54 12.78 3.30
C PRO A 466 13.66 14.09 2.53
N ALA A 467 13.60 15.21 3.24
CA ALA A 467 13.85 16.54 2.72
C ALA A 467 14.69 17.36 3.72
N PRO A 468 15.94 16.94 4.06
CA PRO A 468 16.74 17.55 5.11
C PRO A 468 17.09 19.02 4.85
N ASP A 469 17.18 19.42 3.59
CA ASP A 469 17.48 20.80 3.20
C ASP A 469 16.40 21.79 3.69
N LEU A 470 15.15 21.34 3.84
CA LEU A 470 14.06 22.16 4.39
C LEU A 470 14.13 22.32 5.91
N LEU A 471 14.86 21.45 6.60
CA LEU A 471 15.02 21.47 8.06
C LEU A 471 16.24 22.30 8.50
N GLY A 472 17.17 22.57 7.59
CA GLY A 472 18.33 23.44 7.79
C GLY A 472 19.19 23.04 9.00
N GLU A 473 19.57 24.04 9.81
CA GLU A 473 20.40 23.88 11.00
C GLU A 473 19.64 23.42 12.26
N ALA A 474 18.34 23.11 12.16
CA ALA A 474 17.55 22.62 13.30
C ALA A 474 18.07 21.26 13.82
N ASN A 475 17.70 20.91 15.05
CA ASN A 475 17.84 19.53 15.50
C ASN A 475 16.74 18.69 14.81
N TRP A 476 17.11 17.73 14.00
CA TRP A 476 16.15 16.91 13.31
C TRP A 476 16.52 15.43 13.26
N VAL A 477 15.50 14.60 13.10
CA VAL A 477 15.62 13.16 12.86
C VAL A 477 14.79 12.78 11.64
N LEU A 478 15.36 12.01 10.72
CA LEU A 478 14.69 11.37 9.58
C LEU A 478 14.42 9.92 9.92
N THR A 479 13.17 9.50 9.90
CA THR A 479 12.77 8.12 10.24
C THR A 479 12.43 7.27 9.02
N ARG A 480 12.12 7.89 7.88
CA ARG A 480 11.72 7.22 6.62
C ARG A 480 10.55 6.24 6.78
N GLY A 481 9.60 6.61 7.60
CA GLY A 481 8.41 5.83 7.86
C GLY A 481 7.90 5.97 9.29
N SER A 482 6.70 5.48 9.53
CA SER A 482 6.00 5.58 10.81
C SER A 482 5.53 4.20 11.33
N SER A 483 6.35 3.15 11.14
CA SER A 483 6.08 1.83 11.71
C SER A 483 6.26 1.83 13.24
N ALA A 484 5.72 0.81 13.91
CA ALA A 484 5.91 0.65 15.36
C ALA A 484 7.39 0.48 15.73
N VAL A 485 8.16 -0.26 14.92
CA VAL A 485 9.59 -0.49 15.19
C VAL A 485 10.42 0.77 14.94
N THR A 486 10.05 1.58 13.95
CA THR A 486 10.69 2.89 13.69
C THR A 486 10.40 3.87 14.83
N ALA A 487 9.16 3.89 15.33
CA ALA A 487 8.79 4.72 16.46
C ALA A 487 9.54 4.34 17.76
N LYS A 488 9.74 3.04 18.02
CA LYS A 488 10.54 2.57 19.15
C LYS A 488 12.02 2.95 19.02
N ALA A 489 12.60 2.76 17.84
CA ALA A 489 13.97 3.17 17.57
C ALA A 489 14.18 4.69 17.77
N LEU A 490 13.21 5.52 17.32
CA LEU A 490 13.23 6.95 17.57
C LEU A 490 13.14 7.27 19.08
N ALA A 491 12.21 6.62 19.80
CA ALA A 491 12.02 6.86 21.22
C ALA A 491 13.31 6.55 22.02
N GLU A 492 13.98 5.44 21.70
CA GLU A 492 15.27 5.08 22.27
C GLU A 492 16.33 6.17 22.00
N LEU A 493 16.44 6.66 20.74
CA LEU A 493 17.39 7.72 20.36
C LEU A 493 17.14 9.02 21.14
N LEU A 494 15.88 9.44 21.27
CA LEU A 494 15.52 10.71 21.92
C LEU A 494 15.67 10.68 23.44
N THR A 495 15.66 9.49 24.05
CA THR A 495 15.59 9.31 25.52
C THR A 495 16.83 8.64 26.14
N SER A 496 17.84 8.31 25.31
CA SER A 496 19.11 7.69 25.74
C SER A 496 20.03 8.61 26.54
#